data_3158736ac69935b2bd5f630a534e3bb9
#
_entry.id   3158736ac69935b2bd5f630a534e3bb9
#
_cell.length_a   1.000
_cell.length_b   1.000
_cell.length_c   1.000
_cell.angle_alpha   90.00
_cell.angle_beta   90.00
_cell.angle_gamma   90.00
#
_symmetry.space_group_name_H-M   'P 1'
#
loop_
_entity.id
_entity.type
_entity.pdbx_description
1 polymer ?
#
loop_
_entity_poly.entity_id
_entity_poly.type
_entity_poly.pdbx_seq_one_letter_code
_entity_poly.pdbx_strand_id
1 'polypeptide(L)'
;MEAVRMNQTLEDSPAHPARELYEGPMFEAIGLNSMKASELKRFDSSALMLSGLFGVLRPTDHIPPYRLKFAANLGGSVGKLMHFWRKPVSEIIRQEVRGKVVWDFLPDQHKRLWDNTGEFVAHHQIKFVKRVIRSGVAEYKTISHHSKGLKGALIRHLLRRNAHEPSELHDFKHPDGYRYSEELSVNKSNDSVLVFAAN
;
A
#
# COMPACT_ATOMS: atom_id res chain seq x y z
N MET A 1 -7.39 -0.32 -25.64
CA MET A 1 -8.84 -0.32 -25.98
C MET A 1 -9.72 -0.82 -24.83
N GLU A 2 -9.38 -1.93 -24.15
CA GLU A 2 -10.15 -2.52 -23.04
C GLU A 2 -10.40 -1.54 -21.86
N ALA A 3 -9.37 -0.83 -21.39
CA ALA A 3 -9.50 0.14 -20.29
C ALA A 3 -10.44 1.31 -20.62
N VAL A 4 -10.49 1.74 -21.88
CA VAL A 4 -11.40 2.80 -22.32
C VAL A 4 -12.84 2.31 -22.30
N ARG A 5 -13.09 1.11 -22.83
CA ARG A 5 -14.42 0.49 -22.80
C ARG A 5 -14.94 0.32 -21.38
N MET A 6 -14.12 -0.24 -20.49
CA MET A 6 -14.48 -0.44 -19.09
C MET A 6 -14.86 0.88 -18.41
N ASN A 7 -14.10 1.96 -18.68
CA ASN A 7 -14.39 3.26 -18.09
C ASN A 7 -15.58 3.99 -18.74
N GLN A 8 -16.00 3.59 -19.95
CA GLN A 8 -17.18 4.16 -20.62
C GLN A 8 -18.50 3.54 -20.14
N THR A 9 -18.45 2.37 -19.52
CA THR A 9 -19.65 1.64 -19.01
C THR A 9 -19.79 1.67 -17.51
N LEU A 10 -19.11 2.62 -16.83
CA LEU A 10 -19.10 2.70 -15.36
C LEU A 10 -20.49 2.79 -14.75
N GLU A 11 -21.37 3.61 -15.34
CA GLU A 11 -22.72 3.86 -14.83
C GLU A 11 -23.64 2.63 -14.96
N ASP A 12 -23.39 1.79 -15.96
CA ASP A 12 -24.18 0.59 -16.24
C ASP A 12 -23.57 -0.68 -15.59
N SER A 13 -22.39 -0.56 -15.00
CA SER A 13 -21.68 -1.71 -14.43
C SER A 13 -22.09 -1.96 -12.98
N PRO A 14 -22.32 -3.24 -12.59
CA PRO A 14 -22.65 -3.56 -11.21
C PRO A 14 -21.50 -3.17 -10.27
N ALA A 15 -21.84 -2.63 -9.12
CA ALA A 15 -20.86 -2.28 -8.10
C ALA A 15 -20.57 -3.46 -7.18
N HIS A 16 -19.28 -3.63 -6.85
CA HIS A 16 -18.78 -4.68 -5.96
C HIS A 16 -17.89 -4.06 -4.89
N PRO A 17 -17.68 -4.70 -3.73
CA PRO A 17 -16.72 -4.25 -2.74
C PRO A 17 -15.33 -4.02 -3.37
N ALA A 18 -14.70 -2.89 -3.10
CA ALA A 18 -13.42 -2.54 -3.71
C ALA A 18 -12.35 -3.63 -3.53
N ARG A 19 -12.31 -4.30 -2.36
CA ARG A 19 -11.38 -5.40 -2.10
C ARG A 19 -11.51 -6.59 -3.07
N GLU A 20 -12.66 -6.77 -3.72
CA GLU A 20 -12.93 -7.85 -4.66
C GLU A 20 -12.50 -7.50 -6.09
N LEU A 21 -12.35 -6.20 -6.38
CA LEU A 21 -11.97 -5.69 -7.68
C LEU A 21 -10.48 -5.39 -7.83
N TYR A 22 -9.77 -5.28 -6.71
CA TYR A 22 -8.33 -4.99 -6.74
C TYR A 22 -7.54 -6.28 -6.89
N GLU A 23 -6.74 -6.33 -7.94
CA GLU A 23 -5.96 -7.49 -8.36
C GLU A 23 -4.46 -7.19 -8.39
N GLY A 24 -3.68 -8.24 -8.68
CA GLY A 24 -2.25 -8.20 -8.88
C GLY A 24 -1.43 -8.65 -7.68
N PRO A 25 -0.09 -8.72 -7.80
CA PRO A 25 0.78 -9.46 -6.89
C PRO A 25 0.65 -9.09 -5.41
N MET A 26 0.27 -7.84 -5.09
CA MET A 26 0.06 -7.44 -3.71
C MET A 26 -1.22 -8.06 -3.14
N PHE A 27 -2.34 -7.96 -3.86
CA PHE A 27 -3.63 -8.49 -3.40
C PHE A 27 -3.66 -10.03 -3.42
N GLU A 28 -2.99 -10.65 -4.41
CA GLU A 28 -2.78 -12.11 -4.44
C GLU A 28 -2.01 -12.57 -3.19
N ALA A 29 -0.95 -11.88 -2.80
CA ALA A 29 -0.16 -12.22 -1.62
C ALA A 29 -0.86 -11.89 -0.30
N ILE A 30 -1.73 -10.85 -0.26
CA ILE A 30 -2.63 -10.64 0.88
C ILE A 30 -3.57 -11.84 1.02
N GLY A 31 -4.10 -12.37 -0.09
CA GLY A 31 -4.90 -13.58 -0.13
C GLY A 31 -6.21 -13.46 0.66
N LEU A 32 -6.98 -12.40 0.42
CA LEU A 32 -8.21 -12.07 1.15
C LEU A 32 -9.20 -13.23 1.25
N ASN A 33 -9.36 -14.00 0.15
CA ASN A 33 -10.28 -15.15 0.08
C ASN A 33 -9.91 -16.32 1.03
N SER A 34 -8.67 -16.35 1.53
CA SER A 34 -8.17 -17.37 2.44
C SER A 34 -7.97 -16.86 3.88
N MET A 35 -8.47 -15.67 4.18
CA MET A 35 -8.41 -15.08 5.51
C MET A 35 -9.51 -15.61 6.42
N LYS A 36 -9.22 -15.68 7.72
CA LYS A 36 -10.25 -15.86 8.74
C LYS A 36 -11.15 -14.62 8.79
N ALA A 37 -12.39 -14.79 9.19
CA ALA A 37 -13.35 -13.69 9.30
C ALA A 37 -12.83 -12.51 10.15
N SER A 38 -12.09 -12.79 11.22
CA SER A 38 -11.48 -11.76 12.08
C SER A 38 -10.35 -10.99 11.39
N GLU A 39 -9.54 -11.64 10.53
CA GLU A 39 -8.48 -11.02 9.75
C GLU A 39 -9.08 -10.13 8.65
N LEU A 40 -10.09 -10.64 7.95
CA LEU A 40 -10.82 -9.88 6.93
C LEU A 40 -11.50 -8.64 7.53
N LYS A 41 -12.16 -8.80 8.68
CA LYS A 41 -12.76 -7.66 9.40
C LYS A 41 -11.72 -6.59 9.75
N ARG A 42 -10.50 -6.98 10.17
CA ARG A 42 -9.41 -6.03 10.43
C ARG A 42 -8.99 -5.32 9.15
N PHE A 43 -8.81 -6.04 8.05
CA PHE A 43 -8.53 -5.43 6.75
C PHE A 43 -9.60 -4.41 6.36
N ASP A 44 -10.86 -4.80 6.42
CA ASP A 44 -12.01 -3.96 6.05
C ASP A 44 -12.10 -2.67 6.90
N SER A 45 -11.73 -2.73 8.17
CA SER A 45 -11.81 -1.59 9.10
C SER A 45 -10.56 -0.71 9.14
N SER A 46 -9.40 -1.20 8.71
CA SER A 46 -8.12 -0.49 8.88
C SER A 46 -7.42 -0.13 7.58
N ALA A 47 -7.72 -0.80 6.46
CA ALA A 47 -7.05 -0.49 5.20
C ALA A 47 -7.65 0.71 4.48
N LEU A 48 -6.77 1.53 3.90
CA LEU A 48 -7.11 2.55 2.91
C LEU A 48 -6.47 2.17 1.57
N MET A 49 -7.27 2.20 0.52
CA MET A 49 -6.87 1.83 -0.84
C MET A 49 -6.87 3.08 -1.72
N LEU A 50 -5.79 3.31 -2.46
CA LEU A 50 -5.70 4.45 -3.36
C LEU A 50 -6.24 4.10 -4.74
N SER A 51 -7.08 4.97 -5.28
CA SER A 51 -7.81 4.82 -6.54
C SER A 51 -7.59 6.02 -7.46
N GLY A 52 -7.19 5.77 -8.71
CA GLY A 52 -7.06 6.82 -9.71
C GLY A 52 -8.41 7.47 -10.09
N LEU A 53 -9.52 6.77 -9.88
CA LEU A 53 -10.87 7.28 -10.17
C LEU A 53 -11.56 7.88 -8.95
N PHE A 54 -11.44 7.23 -7.79
CA PHE A 54 -12.19 7.57 -6.57
C PHE A 54 -11.32 8.24 -5.47
N GLY A 55 -10.00 8.36 -5.69
CA GLY A 55 -9.06 8.94 -4.71
C GLY A 55 -8.71 7.98 -3.60
N VAL A 56 -9.48 7.92 -2.53
CA VAL A 56 -9.32 7.01 -1.39
C VAL A 56 -10.56 6.14 -1.26
N LEU A 57 -10.36 4.85 -1.06
CA LEU A 57 -11.41 3.86 -0.86
C LEU A 57 -11.16 3.06 0.41
N ARG A 58 -12.24 2.63 1.05
CA ARG A 58 -12.22 1.54 2.02
C ARG A 58 -12.44 0.21 1.28
N PRO A 59 -11.95 -0.92 1.81
CA PRO A 59 -12.14 -2.22 1.17
C PRO A 59 -13.61 -2.59 0.89
N THR A 60 -14.53 -2.08 1.70
CA THR A 60 -15.98 -2.35 1.61
C THR A 60 -16.77 -1.38 0.74
N ASP A 61 -16.14 -0.32 0.21
CA ASP A 61 -16.81 0.62 -0.68
C ASP A 61 -17.23 -0.09 -1.96
N HIS A 62 -18.49 0.07 -2.35
CA HIS A 62 -19.03 -0.52 -3.57
C HIS A 62 -18.73 0.38 -4.75
N ILE A 63 -17.93 -0.13 -5.67
CA ILE A 63 -17.51 0.58 -6.88
C ILE A 63 -17.71 -0.30 -8.12
N PRO A 64 -17.98 0.29 -9.29
CA PRO A 64 -17.94 -0.45 -10.54
C PRO A 64 -16.49 -0.81 -10.92
N PRO A 65 -16.26 -1.87 -11.71
CA PRO A 65 -14.96 -2.18 -12.28
C PRO A 65 -14.45 -1.01 -13.13
N TYR A 66 -13.19 -0.63 -12.94
CA TYR A 66 -12.58 0.44 -13.72
C TYR A 66 -11.08 0.20 -13.94
N ARG A 67 -10.48 0.95 -14.85
CA ARG A 67 -9.04 0.88 -15.12
C ARG A 67 -8.45 2.26 -15.37
N LEU A 68 -8.04 2.95 -14.30
CA LEU A 68 -7.44 4.27 -14.37
C LEU A 68 -6.24 4.37 -13.42
N LYS A 69 -5.05 4.68 -13.97
CA LYS A 69 -3.82 4.81 -13.19
C LYS A 69 -3.60 6.26 -12.79
N PHE A 70 -3.05 6.50 -11.61
CA PHE A 70 -2.65 7.85 -11.17
C PHE A 70 -1.66 8.55 -12.11
N ALA A 71 -0.88 7.78 -12.89
CA ALA A 71 0.03 8.34 -13.89
C ALA A 71 -0.67 8.90 -15.13
N ALA A 72 -2.00 8.70 -15.27
CA ALA A 72 -2.74 9.20 -16.42
C ALA A 72 -2.79 10.73 -16.44
N ASN A 73 -2.76 11.27 -17.66
CA ASN A 73 -3.05 12.66 -17.94
C ASN A 73 -4.32 12.72 -18.78
N LEU A 74 -5.38 13.27 -18.20
CA LEU A 74 -6.69 13.35 -18.87
C LEU A 74 -6.87 14.63 -19.68
N GLY A 75 -5.91 15.56 -19.63
CA GLY A 75 -6.03 16.86 -20.28
C GLY A 75 -7.10 17.76 -19.65
N GLY A 76 -7.44 18.84 -20.35
CA GLY A 76 -8.46 19.80 -19.91
C GLY A 76 -8.24 20.32 -18.49
N SER A 77 -9.32 20.50 -17.75
CA SER A 77 -9.30 20.99 -16.36
C SER A 77 -8.75 19.98 -15.34
N VAL A 78 -8.76 18.68 -15.65
CA VAL A 78 -8.27 17.63 -14.74
C VAL A 78 -6.75 17.50 -14.82
N GLY A 79 -6.18 17.54 -16.02
CA GLY A 79 -4.76 17.41 -16.25
C GLY A 79 -4.18 16.07 -15.75
N LYS A 80 -3.05 16.13 -15.05
CA LYS A 80 -2.39 14.95 -14.46
C LYS A 80 -3.12 14.52 -13.19
N LEU A 81 -3.66 13.30 -13.16
CA LEU A 81 -4.42 12.76 -12.00
C LEU A 81 -3.64 12.81 -10.70
N MET A 82 -2.33 12.62 -10.70
CA MET A 82 -1.50 12.75 -9.52
C MET A 82 -1.57 14.15 -8.88
N HIS A 83 -1.68 15.20 -9.69
CA HIS A 83 -1.84 16.58 -9.20
C HIS A 83 -3.27 16.85 -8.74
N PHE A 84 -4.23 16.39 -9.52
CA PHE A 84 -5.66 16.51 -9.20
C PHE A 84 -5.98 15.91 -7.82
N TRP A 85 -5.48 14.69 -7.56
CA TRP A 85 -5.77 13.95 -6.33
C TRP A 85 -4.92 14.33 -5.13
N ARG A 86 -3.80 15.02 -5.31
CA ARG A 86 -2.86 15.31 -4.20
C ARG A 86 -3.51 15.95 -2.99
N LYS A 87 -4.26 17.04 -3.18
CA LYS A 87 -4.90 17.76 -2.07
C LYS A 87 -6.02 16.95 -1.44
N PRO A 88 -7.06 16.49 -2.17
CA PRO A 88 -8.17 15.75 -1.55
C PRO A 88 -7.72 14.43 -0.91
N VAL A 89 -6.80 13.68 -1.51
CA VAL A 89 -6.29 12.44 -0.92
C VAL A 89 -5.51 12.72 0.37
N SER A 90 -4.63 13.74 0.38
CA SER A 90 -3.90 14.14 1.59
C SER A 90 -4.85 14.56 2.73
N GLU A 91 -5.91 15.29 2.43
CA GLU A 91 -6.89 15.73 3.44
C GLU A 91 -7.64 14.54 4.05
N ILE A 92 -8.10 13.60 3.23
CA ILE A 92 -8.78 12.39 3.70
C ILE A 92 -7.83 11.53 4.54
N ILE A 93 -6.61 11.26 4.05
CA ILE A 93 -5.65 10.44 4.80
C ILE A 93 -5.33 11.07 6.14
N ARG A 94 -5.08 12.40 6.21
CA ARG A 94 -4.83 13.08 7.50
C ARG A 94 -5.95 12.89 8.52
N GLN A 95 -7.20 12.91 8.08
CA GLN A 95 -8.35 12.66 8.96
C GLN A 95 -8.37 11.19 9.43
N GLU A 96 -8.15 10.26 8.49
CA GLU A 96 -8.20 8.83 8.76
C GLU A 96 -7.08 8.32 9.67
N VAL A 97 -5.89 8.93 9.62
CA VAL A 97 -4.73 8.50 10.43
C VAL A 97 -4.68 9.10 11.83
N ARG A 98 -5.57 10.03 12.14
CA ARG A 98 -5.58 10.72 13.45
C ARG A 98 -5.65 9.73 14.62
N GLY A 99 -4.66 9.81 15.50
CA GLY A 99 -4.55 8.95 16.68
C GLY A 99 -4.30 7.47 16.38
N LYS A 100 -3.85 7.12 15.18
CA LYS A 100 -3.60 5.72 14.77
C LYS A 100 -2.14 5.44 14.50
N VAL A 101 -1.77 4.16 14.54
CA VAL A 101 -0.52 3.65 13.99
C VAL A 101 -0.73 3.42 12.49
N VAL A 102 0.15 3.94 11.67
CA VAL A 102 0.06 3.89 10.21
C VAL A 102 1.17 3.02 9.63
N TRP A 103 0.80 1.98 8.92
CA TRP A 103 1.70 1.14 8.14
C TRP A 103 1.65 1.59 6.68
N ASP A 104 2.68 2.29 6.21
CA ASP A 104 2.73 2.85 4.84
C ASP A 104 3.36 1.85 3.86
N PHE A 105 2.51 1.30 3.01
CA PHE A 105 2.87 0.41 1.90
C PHE A 105 2.88 1.11 0.53
N LEU A 106 2.72 2.42 0.49
CA LEU A 106 2.67 3.16 -0.77
C LEU A 106 3.94 2.94 -1.59
N PRO A 107 3.82 2.74 -2.90
CA PRO A 107 4.97 2.79 -3.80
C PRO A 107 5.49 4.22 -3.89
N ASP A 108 6.80 4.38 -4.13
CA ASP A 108 7.45 5.70 -4.17
C ASP A 108 6.77 6.70 -5.12
N GLN A 109 6.23 6.21 -6.24
CA GLN A 109 5.48 7.05 -7.18
C GLN A 109 4.18 7.62 -6.59
N HIS A 110 3.57 6.97 -5.59
CA HIS A 110 2.32 7.41 -4.95
C HIS A 110 2.55 8.24 -3.68
N LYS A 111 3.79 8.33 -3.18
CA LYS A 111 4.12 9.17 -2.01
C LYS A 111 3.81 10.65 -2.21
N ARG A 112 3.68 11.08 -3.46
CA ARG A 112 3.27 12.46 -3.77
C ARG A 112 1.79 12.74 -3.52
N LEU A 113 0.99 11.69 -3.29
CA LEU A 113 -0.44 11.81 -2.99
C LEU A 113 -0.70 12.13 -1.51
N TRP A 114 0.25 11.83 -0.65
CA TRP A 114 0.21 12.14 0.77
C TRP A 114 1.58 12.65 1.23
N ASP A 115 1.59 13.73 1.95
CA ASP A 115 2.79 14.43 2.41
C ASP A 115 3.33 13.90 3.75
N ASN A 116 2.82 12.77 4.23
CA ASN A 116 3.13 12.16 5.53
C ASN A 116 2.89 13.12 6.72
N THR A 117 2.00 14.10 6.56
CA THR A 117 1.59 14.95 7.66
C THR A 117 0.30 14.43 8.26
N GLY A 118 0.15 14.56 9.57
CA GLY A 118 -1.03 14.14 10.30
C GLY A 118 -0.74 13.96 11.79
N GLU A 119 -1.80 13.87 12.57
CA GLU A 119 -1.77 13.60 14.02
C GLU A 119 -1.82 12.09 14.29
N PHE A 120 -0.90 11.32 13.71
CA PHE A 120 -0.79 9.89 13.96
C PHE A 120 0.03 9.58 15.23
N VAL A 121 -0.21 8.42 15.84
CA VAL A 121 0.58 7.90 16.96
C VAL A 121 1.97 7.50 16.46
N ALA A 122 2.01 6.76 15.36
CA ALA A 122 3.25 6.39 14.68
C ALA A 122 3.00 6.18 13.17
N HIS A 123 4.02 6.47 12.37
CA HIS A 123 4.06 6.20 10.93
C HIS A 123 5.25 5.31 10.59
N HIS A 124 4.97 4.16 9.98
CA HIS A 124 5.96 3.15 9.64
C HIS A 124 5.99 2.95 8.12
N GLN A 125 6.97 3.55 7.46
CA GLN A 125 7.21 3.33 6.03
C GLN A 125 7.91 2.00 5.80
N ILE A 126 7.33 1.14 4.96
CA ILE A 126 7.86 -0.20 4.66
C ILE A 126 8.72 -0.17 3.40
N LYS A 127 9.97 -0.68 3.52
CA LYS A 127 10.90 -0.85 2.41
C LYS A 127 11.43 -2.28 2.34
N PHE A 128 11.54 -2.79 1.11
CA PHE A 128 12.20 -4.06 0.82
C PHE A 128 13.46 -3.79 0.00
N VAL A 129 14.59 -4.37 0.45
CA VAL A 129 15.89 -4.22 -0.20
C VAL A 129 16.55 -5.59 -0.40
N LYS A 130 17.34 -5.72 -1.44
CA LYS A 130 18.16 -6.91 -1.70
C LYS A 130 19.62 -6.52 -1.68
N ARG A 131 20.43 -7.35 -1.02
CA ARG A 131 21.88 -7.23 -1.04
C ARG A 131 22.40 -7.53 -2.45
N VAL A 132 23.23 -6.67 -2.98
CA VAL A 132 23.92 -6.82 -4.26
C VAL A 132 25.42 -6.54 -4.06
N ILE A 133 26.26 -7.23 -4.81
CA ILE A 133 27.72 -6.95 -4.79
C ILE A 133 28.04 -6.16 -6.04
N ARG A 134 28.60 -4.97 -5.88
CA ARG A 134 29.06 -4.11 -6.97
C ARG A 134 30.53 -3.76 -6.75
N SER A 135 31.39 -4.07 -7.72
CA SER A 135 32.84 -3.81 -7.61
C SER A 135 33.46 -4.33 -6.30
N GLY A 136 33.01 -5.51 -5.81
CA GLY A 136 33.49 -6.11 -4.56
C GLY A 136 32.88 -5.54 -3.28
N VAL A 137 32.04 -4.49 -3.38
CA VAL A 137 31.36 -3.87 -2.22
C VAL A 137 29.92 -4.33 -2.16
N ALA A 138 29.46 -4.69 -0.95
CA ALA A 138 28.06 -5.04 -0.70
C ALA A 138 27.21 -3.76 -0.56
N GLU A 139 26.16 -3.66 -1.36
CA GLU A 139 25.18 -2.58 -1.34
C GLU A 139 23.76 -3.14 -1.20
N TYR A 140 22.84 -2.37 -0.60
CA TYR A 140 21.43 -2.71 -0.55
C TYR A 140 20.63 -1.87 -1.56
N LYS A 141 19.92 -2.55 -2.47
CA LYS A 141 19.09 -1.90 -3.48
C LYS A 141 17.61 -2.15 -3.23
N THR A 142 16.82 -1.09 -3.30
CA THR A 142 15.35 -1.20 -3.29
C THR A 142 14.89 -2.00 -4.50
N ILE A 143 14.01 -2.99 -4.24
CA ILE A 143 13.38 -3.79 -5.29
C ILE A 143 12.01 -3.18 -5.64
N SER A 144 11.75 -2.94 -6.92
CA SER A 144 10.49 -2.32 -7.36
C SER A 144 9.42 -3.35 -7.77
N HIS A 145 9.75 -4.30 -8.63
CA HIS A 145 8.76 -5.23 -9.17
C HIS A 145 8.34 -6.32 -8.19
N HIS A 146 9.28 -6.96 -7.50
CA HIS A 146 8.98 -8.01 -6.51
C HIS A 146 8.43 -7.48 -5.19
N SER A 147 8.60 -6.18 -4.91
CA SER A 147 8.15 -5.60 -3.64
C SER A 147 6.64 -5.65 -3.42
N LYS A 148 5.83 -5.75 -4.48
CA LYS A 148 4.37 -5.80 -4.36
C LYS A 148 3.91 -7.07 -3.64
N GLY A 149 4.39 -8.24 -4.05
CA GLY A 149 4.09 -9.50 -3.38
C GLY A 149 4.58 -9.52 -1.93
N LEU A 150 5.82 -9.04 -1.70
CA LEU A 150 6.39 -8.94 -0.35
C LEU A 150 5.58 -8.01 0.56
N LYS A 151 5.12 -6.87 0.04
CA LYS A 151 4.21 -5.97 0.76
C LYS A 151 2.90 -6.66 1.11
N GLY A 152 2.31 -7.39 0.16
CA GLY A 152 1.10 -8.17 0.41
C GLY A 152 1.28 -9.23 1.50
N ALA A 153 2.37 -10.00 1.46
CA ALA A 153 2.70 -10.98 2.48
C ALA A 153 2.87 -10.35 3.87
N LEU A 154 3.51 -9.17 3.94
CA LEU A 154 3.67 -8.44 5.20
C LEU A 154 2.34 -7.88 5.70
N ILE A 155 1.48 -7.33 4.84
CA ILE A 155 0.12 -6.91 5.21
C ILE A 155 -0.64 -8.09 5.82
N ARG A 156 -0.59 -9.28 5.18
CA ARG A 156 -1.20 -10.49 5.72
C ARG A 156 -0.65 -10.87 7.09
N HIS A 157 0.65 -10.75 7.30
CA HIS A 157 1.29 -11.01 8.58
C HIS A 157 0.79 -10.06 9.68
N LEU A 158 0.75 -8.75 9.40
CA LEU A 158 0.22 -7.73 10.32
C LEU A 158 -1.24 -8.00 10.70
N LEU A 159 -2.08 -8.32 9.72
CA LEU A 159 -3.50 -8.62 9.95
C LEU A 159 -3.71 -9.87 10.81
N ARG A 160 -2.92 -10.92 10.60
CA ARG A 160 -2.96 -12.15 11.40
C ARG A 160 -2.58 -11.90 12.85
N ARG A 161 -1.56 -11.10 13.07
CA ARG A 161 -1.05 -10.77 14.41
C ARG A 161 -1.85 -9.69 15.10
N ASN A 162 -2.64 -8.91 14.38
CA ASN A 162 -3.20 -7.65 14.84
C ASN A 162 -2.09 -6.72 15.35
N ALA A 163 -1.00 -6.62 14.57
CA ALA A 163 0.22 -5.95 14.97
C ALA A 163 0.07 -4.43 15.02
N HIS A 164 0.60 -3.83 16.08
CA HIS A 164 0.59 -2.38 16.31
C HIS A 164 1.99 -1.79 16.51
N GLU A 165 2.99 -2.65 16.77
CA GLU A 165 4.36 -2.24 17.07
C GLU A 165 5.39 -2.87 16.14
N PRO A 166 6.49 -2.17 15.77
CA PRO A 166 7.55 -2.72 14.92
C PRO A 166 8.21 -3.99 15.47
N SER A 167 8.26 -4.18 16.79
CA SER A 167 8.79 -5.38 17.42
C SER A 167 8.06 -6.66 17.01
N GLU A 168 6.80 -6.56 16.61
CA GLU A 168 5.99 -7.68 16.15
C GLU A 168 6.34 -8.15 14.72
N LEU A 169 7.26 -7.44 14.04
CA LEU A 169 7.76 -7.79 12.70
C LEU A 169 9.01 -8.67 12.72
N HIS A 170 9.63 -8.89 13.87
CA HIS A 170 10.89 -9.63 13.99
C HIS A 170 10.74 -11.10 13.56
N ASP A 171 9.57 -11.67 13.66
CA ASP A 171 9.29 -13.04 13.23
C ASP A 171 8.74 -13.14 11.79
N PHE A 172 8.60 -12.01 11.08
CA PHE A 172 8.27 -12.06 9.66
C PHE A 172 9.41 -12.69 8.86
N LYS A 173 9.08 -13.77 8.15
CA LYS A 173 9.99 -14.49 7.27
C LYS A 173 9.29 -14.78 5.96
N HIS A 174 9.81 -14.23 4.88
CA HIS A 174 9.34 -14.56 3.53
C HIS A 174 10.16 -15.73 2.93
N PRO A 175 9.54 -16.63 2.15
CA PRO A 175 10.27 -17.72 1.48
C PRO A 175 11.47 -17.28 0.65
N ASP A 176 11.41 -16.10 0.04
CA ASP A 176 12.52 -15.50 -0.72
C ASP A 176 13.64 -14.92 0.18
N GLY A 177 13.64 -15.23 1.48
CA GLY A 177 14.69 -14.85 2.42
C GLY A 177 14.55 -13.45 3.03
N TYR A 178 13.50 -12.67 2.70
CA TYR A 178 13.31 -11.36 3.30
C TYR A 178 12.92 -11.46 4.77
N ARG A 179 13.64 -10.70 5.60
CA ARG A 179 13.42 -10.57 7.05
C ARG A 179 13.59 -9.13 7.47
N TYR A 180 12.96 -8.75 8.58
CA TYR A 180 13.20 -7.46 9.20
C TYR A 180 14.68 -7.26 9.54
N SER A 181 15.22 -6.09 9.21
CA SER A 181 16.59 -5.71 9.53
C SER A 181 16.59 -4.46 10.38
N GLU A 182 16.88 -4.62 11.65
CA GLU A 182 16.99 -3.49 12.60
C GLU A 182 18.14 -2.55 12.19
N GLU A 183 19.26 -3.11 11.76
CA GLU A 183 20.47 -2.36 11.34
C GLU A 183 20.19 -1.40 10.17
N LEU A 184 19.35 -1.81 9.22
CA LEU A 184 19.01 -1.00 8.03
C LEU A 184 17.80 -0.10 8.27
N SER A 185 17.07 -0.32 9.34
CA SER A 185 15.87 0.45 9.69
C SER A 185 16.23 1.76 10.39
N VAL A 186 15.43 2.79 10.17
CA VAL A 186 15.59 4.10 10.82
C VAL A 186 14.37 4.35 11.69
N ASN A 187 14.58 4.35 12.99
CA ASN A 187 13.54 4.65 13.97
C ASN A 187 13.71 6.09 14.48
N LYS A 188 12.71 6.90 14.23
CA LYS A 188 12.58 8.25 14.79
C LYS A 188 11.27 8.29 15.56
N SER A 189 11.26 8.78 16.77
CA SER A 189 10.11 8.87 17.69
C SER A 189 8.77 8.31 17.16
N ASN A 190 8.10 9.00 16.24
CA ASN A 190 6.82 8.61 15.66
C ASN A 190 6.85 8.43 14.14
N ASP A 191 8.03 8.51 13.48
CA ASP A 191 8.20 8.32 12.04
C ASP A 191 9.40 7.41 11.80
N SER A 192 9.19 6.24 11.22
CA SER A 192 10.23 5.25 11.01
C SER A 192 10.21 4.66 9.60
N VAL A 193 11.38 4.23 9.14
CA VAL A 193 11.54 3.46 7.91
C VAL A 193 11.97 2.05 8.30
N LEU A 194 11.05 1.10 8.16
CA LEU A 194 11.28 -0.30 8.49
C LEU A 194 11.74 -1.05 7.24
N VAL A 195 12.93 -1.64 7.32
CA VAL A 195 13.59 -2.28 6.20
C VAL A 195 13.55 -3.80 6.34
N PHE A 196 13.12 -4.46 5.27
CA PHE A 196 13.17 -5.91 5.13
C PHE A 196 14.22 -6.25 4.06
N ALA A 197 15.23 -7.02 4.45
CA ALA A 197 16.37 -7.35 3.60
C ALA A 197 16.44 -8.84 3.27
N ALA A 198 16.90 -9.15 2.06
CA ALA A 198 17.36 -10.47 1.66
C ALA A 198 18.83 -10.40 1.20
N ASN A 199 19.57 -11.47 1.43
CA ASN A 199 20.95 -11.64 0.99
C ASN A 199 21.04 -12.03 -0.49
#